data_7455cfd1aed95a799576f406caa30b4d
#
_entry.id   7455cfd1aed95a799576f406caa30b4d
#
_cell.length_a   1.000
_cell.length_b   1.000
_cell.length_c   1.000
_cell.angle_alpha   90.00
_cell.angle_beta   90.00
_cell.angle_gamma   90.00
#
_symmetry.space_group_name_H-M   'P 1'
#
loop_
_entity.id
_entity.type
_entity.pdbx_description
1 polymer ?
#
loop_
_entity_poly.entity_id
_entity_poly.type
_entity_poly.pdbx_seq_one_letter_code
_entity_poly.pdbx_strand_id
1 'polypeptide(L)'
;MLICIVHAAQQLGVKQLLPAYLGVDLSPEDLLTGVSFASGATGFDPLTPVVVSVISLDQQLAYFDEYRGKLVDIAGEEETARIIDGALFVVCAGTDDVANTYFTTPFRSVEYDIPSYVELLVSGAEEFLRKVSARGARKIGFVGMPPVGCVPSQRTLGGGLARACEPKRNEAAQLYNARIQEMIAGLNAEAGFTTLVVFLDIYRILDDLMERGDRYGFSETTRGCCGTGTIEVTGLCDSRFVSVCDDVCQHVFFDSYHPTDRAYRIIVKDMFDNYGQVLF
;
A
#
# COMPACT_ATOMS: atom_id res chain seq x y z
N MET A 1 -6.17 -1.80 0.72
CA MET A 1 -5.12 -0.88 1.22
C MET A 1 -5.61 0.05 2.33
N LEU A 2 -6.73 0.75 2.16
CA LEU A 2 -7.30 1.63 3.19
C LEU A 2 -7.48 0.91 4.55
N ILE A 3 -7.92 -0.34 4.55
CA ILE A 3 -8.17 -1.15 5.76
C ILE A 3 -6.89 -1.36 6.58
N CYS A 4 -5.73 -1.55 5.96
CA CYS A 4 -4.45 -1.70 6.67
C CYS A 4 -4.12 -0.43 7.48
N ILE A 5 -4.30 0.75 6.88
CA ILE A 5 -4.03 2.04 7.53
C ILE A 5 -5.05 2.32 8.65
N VAL A 6 -6.31 1.93 8.46
CA VAL A 6 -7.35 2.01 9.51
C VAL A 6 -6.95 1.18 10.72
N HIS A 7 -6.52 -0.08 10.53
CA HIS A 7 -6.07 -0.92 11.65
C HIS A 7 -4.80 -0.38 12.33
N ALA A 8 -3.89 0.24 11.58
CA ALA A 8 -2.74 0.91 12.17
C ALA A 8 -3.19 2.08 13.06
N ALA A 9 -4.10 2.94 12.60
CA ALA A 9 -4.64 4.04 13.40
C ALA A 9 -5.39 3.55 14.66
N GLN A 10 -6.15 2.46 14.54
CA GLN A 10 -6.82 1.80 15.69
C GLN A 10 -5.80 1.29 16.72
N GLN A 11 -4.77 0.59 16.28
CA GLN A 11 -3.76 0.01 17.15
C GLN A 11 -2.91 1.09 17.85
N LEU A 12 -2.71 2.23 17.20
CA LEU A 12 -2.09 3.42 17.78
C LEU A 12 -3.00 4.19 18.75
N GLY A 13 -4.28 3.83 18.81
CA GLY A 13 -5.26 4.55 19.64
C GLY A 13 -5.58 5.97 19.13
N VAL A 14 -5.23 6.29 17.88
CA VAL A 14 -5.45 7.62 17.28
C VAL A 14 -6.92 7.79 16.94
N LYS A 15 -7.50 6.86 16.18
CA LYS A 15 -8.94 6.85 15.83
C LYS A 15 -9.42 5.50 15.34
N GLN A 16 -10.73 5.27 15.43
CA GLN A 16 -11.37 4.02 15.01
C GLN A 16 -11.42 3.87 13.47
N LEU A 17 -11.64 4.96 12.76
CA LEU A 17 -11.68 5.01 11.30
C LEU A 17 -10.86 6.19 10.81
N LEU A 18 -9.92 5.95 9.91
CA LEU A 18 -9.18 7.00 9.23
C LEU A 18 -9.99 7.45 8.01
N PRO A 19 -10.57 8.67 8.00
CA PRO A 19 -11.39 9.10 6.89
C PRO A 19 -10.54 9.41 5.64
N ALA A 20 -11.15 9.26 4.46
CA ALA A 20 -10.57 9.78 3.24
C ALA A 20 -10.58 11.31 3.27
N TYR A 21 -9.52 11.94 2.74
CA TYR A 21 -9.48 13.40 2.63
C TYR A 21 -10.51 13.95 1.64
N LEU A 22 -10.80 13.21 0.58
CA LEU A 22 -11.76 13.58 -0.47
C LEU A 22 -13.07 12.81 -0.35
N GLY A 23 -14.16 13.45 -0.76
CA GLY A 23 -15.47 12.80 -0.93
C GLY A 23 -16.28 12.65 0.36
N VAL A 24 -15.82 13.20 1.48
CA VAL A 24 -16.54 13.23 2.77
C VAL A 24 -16.43 14.60 3.44
N ASP A 25 -17.41 14.94 4.26
CA ASP A 25 -17.33 16.13 5.11
C ASP A 25 -16.46 15.80 6.33
N LEU A 26 -15.32 16.47 6.45
CA LEU A 26 -14.36 16.30 7.54
C LEU A 26 -14.58 17.34 8.64
N SER A 27 -14.76 16.87 9.86
CA SER A 27 -14.78 17.74 11.02
C SER A 27 -13.38 18.28 11.36
N PRO A 28 -13.26 19.37 12.14
CA PRO A 28 -11.97 19.81 12.66
C PRO A 28 -11.21 18.71 13.41
N GLU A 29 -11.91 17.86 14.17
CA GLU A 29 -11.32 16.73 14.89
C GLU A 29 -10.74 15.68 13.93
N ASP A 30 -11.44 15.40 12.81
CA ASP A 30 -10.92 14.50 11.77
C ASP A 30 -9.63 15.02 11.17
N LEU A 31 -9.57 16.31 10.89
CA LEU A 31 -8.38 16.94 10.33
C LEU A 31 -7.21 16.92 11.33
N LEU A 32 -7.46 17.24 12.59
CA LEU A 32 -6.41 17.29 13.63
C LEU A 32 -5.83 15.91 13.98
N THR A 33 -6.56 14.83 13.74
CA THR A 33 -6.16 13.45 14.09
C THR A 33 -5.72 12.60 12.91
N GLY A 34 -5.74 13.16 11.70
CA GLY A 34 -5.21 12.54 10.49
C GLY A 34 -6.27 12.02 9.51
N VAL A 35 -5.88 11.99 8.25
CA VAL A 35 -6.71 11.59 7.10
C VAL A 35 -5.92 10.72 6.12
N SER A 36 -6.61 10.10 5.16
CA SER A 36 -6.00 9.33 4.10
C SER A 36 -6.10 10.06 2.76
N PHE A 37 -4.96 10.25 2.09
CA PHE A 37 -4.88 10.78 0.72
C PHE A 37 -4.79 9.64 -0.33
N ALA A 38 -4.78 8.39 0.12
CA ALA A 38 -4.52 7.24 -0.74
C ALA A 38 -5.56 7.10 -1.86
N SER A 39 -5.06 6.82 -3.06
CA SER A 39 -5.86 6.45 -4.22
C SER A 39 -5.44 5.06 -4.68
N GLY A 40 -6.39 4.12 -4.74
CA GLY A 40 -6.12 2.77 -5.24
C GLY A 40 -5.64 2.81 -6.68
N ALA A 41 -4.81 1.84 -7.05
CA ALA A 41 -4.22 1.70 -8.39
C ALA A 41 -3.25 2.83 -8.82
N THR A 42 -2.77 3.68 -7.90
CA THR A 42 -1.67 4.61 -8.17
C THR A 42 -0.31 3.93 -8.02
N GLY A 43 0.75 4.57 -8.52
CA GLY A 43 2.10 4.03 -8.47
C GLY A 43 3.17 5.10 -8.60
N PHE A 44 4.43 4.67 -8.59
CA PHE A 44 5.61 5.52 -8.77
C PHE A 44 5.92 5.80 -10.25
N ASP A 45 5.48 4.92 -11.17
CA ASP A 45 5.51 5.22 -12.60
C ASP A 45 4.42 6.25 -12.92
N PRO A 46 4.76 7.41 -13.52
CA PRO A 46 3.76 8.42 -13.91
C PRO A 46 2.66 7.88 -14.84
N LEU A 47 2.91 6.78 -15.55
CA LEU A 47 1.93 6.15 -16.43
C LEU A 47 0.84 5.40 -15.65
N THR A 48 1.18 4.80 -14.51
CA THR A 48 0.26 3.96 -13.73
C THR A 48 -1.05 4.65 -13.39
N PRO A 49 -1.08 5.85 -12.77
CA PRO A 49 -2.35 6.52 -12.48
C PRO A 49 -3.10 6.97 -13.74
N VAL A 50 -2.42 7.17 -14.88
CA VAL A 50 -3.05 7.57 -16.13
C VAL A 50 -3.83 6.42 -16.75
N VAL A 51 -3.27 5.19 -16.74
CA VAL A 51 -3.89 3.99 -17.33
C VAL A 51 -5.28 3.72 -16.76
N VAL A 52 -5.48 3.98 -15.48
CA VAL A 52 -6.75 3.70 -14.78
C VAL A 52 -7.47 4.97 -14.30
N SER A 53 -6.97 6.15 -14.67
CA SER A 53 -7.57 7.45 -14.35
C SER A 53 -7.81 7.68 -12.86
N VAL A 54 -6.78 7.47 -12.05
CA VAL A 54 -6.79 7.66 -10.59
C VAL A 54 -5.90 8.83 -10.16
N ILE A 55 -6.00 9.23 -8.89
CA ILE A 55 -5.22 10.33 -8.31
C ILE A 55 -3.74 9.92 -8.23
N SER A 56 -2.87 10.70 -8.88
CA SER A 56 -1.43 10.48 -8.83
C SER A 56 -0.82 10.83 -7.47
N LEU A 57 0.41 10.37 -7.21
CA LEU A 57 1.14 10.72 -5.99
C LEU A 57 1.40 12.24 -5.90
N ASP A 58 1.69 12.93 -7.00
CA ASP A 58 1.85 14.39 -6.99
C ASP A 58 0.54 15.11 -6.66
N GLN A 59 -0.61 14.62 -7.12
CA GLN A 59 -1.91 15.16 -6.73
C GLN A 59 -2.21 14.89 -5.23
N GLN A 60 -1.81 13.75 -4.69
CA GLN A 60 -1.93 13.47 -3.25
C GLN A 60 -1.09 14.44 -2.42
N LEU A 61 0.12 14.81 -2.89
CA LEU A 61 0.93 15.84 -2.25
C LEU A 61 0.27 17.24 -2.30
N ALA A 62 -0.38 17.59 -3.41
CA ALA A 62 -1.12 18.84 -3.52
C ALA A 62 -2.31 18.88 -2.52
N TYR A 63 -3.02 17.76 -2.35
CA TYR A 63 -4.07 17.65 -1.33
C TYR A 63 -3.50 17.69 0.10
N PHE A 64 -2.30 17.18 0.32
CA PHE A 64 -1.64 17.35 1.61
C PHE A 64 -1.28 18.81 1.87
N ASP A 65 -0.84 19.57 0.87
CA ASP A 65 -0.57 21.00 1.01
C ASP A 65 -1.86 21.79 1.32
N GLU A 66 -3.00 21.42 0.68
CA GLU A 66 -4.32 21.98 1.02
C GLU A 66 -4.75 21.64 2.46
N TYR A 67 -4.59 20.36 2.86
CA TYR A 67 -4.86 19.89 4.22
C TYR A 67 -4.05 20.66 5.26
N ARG A 68 -2.77 20.91 5.00
CA ARG A 68 -1.91 21.72 5.86
C ARG A 68 -2.46 23.15 6.02
N GLY A 69 -2.96 23.77 4.96
CA GLY A 69 -3.63 25.08 5.03
C GLY A 69 -4.85 25.04 5.95
N LYS A 70 -5.69 24.00 5.84
CA LYS A 70 -6.86 23.83 6.75
C LYS A 70 -6.44 23.63 8.21
N LEU A 71 -5.34 22.92 8.46
CA LEU A 71 -4.80 22.79 9.82
C LEU A 71 -4.36 24.13 10.38
N VAL A 72 -3.71 24.98 9.58
CA VAL A 72 -3.32 26.33 9.99
C VAL A 72 -4.54 27.20 10.35
N ASP A 73 -5.60 27.11 9.56
CA ASP A 73 -6.85 27.83 9.83
C ASP A 73 -7.54 27.37 11.13
N ILE A 74 -7.39 26.09 11.51
CA ILE A 74 -8.02 25.52 12.71
C ILE A 74 -7.16 25.72 13.95
N ALA A 75 -5.84 25.48 13.85
CA ALA A 75 -4.95 25.34 15.01
C ALA A 75 -3.80 26.38 15.04
N GLY A 76 -3.59 27.11 13.96
CA GLY A 76 -2.45 28.02 13.81
C GLY A 76 -1.17 27.33 13.33
N GLU A 77 -0.18 28.12 12.92
CA GLU A 77 1.09 27.63 12.29
C GLU A 77 1.90 26.73 13.24
N GLU A 78 2.06 27.13 14.49
CA GLU A 78 2.91 26.41 15.46
C GLU A 78 2.34 25.02 15.77
N GLU A 79 1.05 24.93 16.03
CA GLU A 79 0.39 23.66 16.32
C GLU A 79 0.34 22.76 15.09
N THR A 80 0.10 23.33 13.89
CA THR A 80 0.15 22.60 12.63
C THR A 80 1.53 21.99 12.41
N ALA A 81 2.60 22.75 12.64
CA ALA A 81 3.96 22.24 12.52
C ALA A 81 4.23 21.08 13.51
N ARG A 82 3.73 21.19 14.75
CA ARG A 82 3.85 20.16 15.79
C ARG A 82 3.09 18.88 15.41
N ILE A 83 1.85 19.02 14.87
CA ILE A 83 1.05 17.89 14.40
C ILE A 83 1.78 17.15 13.28
N ILE A 84 2.28 17.86 12.27
CA ILE A 84 2.96 17.27 11.13
C ILE A 84 4.30 16.60 11.53
N ASP A 85 5.08 17.27 12.39
CA ASP A 85 6.35 16.74 12.90
C ASP A 85 6.15 15.45 13.72
N GLY A 86 5.08 15.40 14.53
CA GLY A 86 4.72 14.22 15.33
C GLY A 86 4.01 13.11 14.56
N ALA A 87 3.53 13.37 13.35
CA ALA A 87 2.71 12.41 12.60
C ALA A 87 3.54 11.25 12.03
N LEU A 88 2.92 10.07 11.99
CA LEU A 88 3.38 8.95 11.16
C LEU A 88 2.77 9.08 9.76
N PHE A 89 3.62 9.15 8.76
CA PHE A 89 3.25 9.02 7.35
C PHE A 89 3.38 7.57 6.92
N VAL A 90 2.35 7.01 6.26
CA VAL A 90 2.41 5.67 5.69
C VAL A 90 2.33 5.76 4.18
N VAL A 91 3.35 5.27 3.50
CA VAL A 91 3.45 5.23 2.04
C VAL A 91 3.28 3.78 1.58
N CYS A 92 2.28 3.53 0.74
CA CYS A 92 2.02 2.22 0.16
C CYS A 92 1.66 2.40 -1.32
N ALA A 93 2.62 2.16 -2.19
CA ALA A 93 2.50 2.25 -3.65
C ALA A 93 3.52 1.31 -4.31
N GLY A 94 3.42 1.10 -5.62
CA GLY A 94 4.37 0.28 -6.38
C GLY A 94 3.77 -1.03 -6.89
N THR A 95 2.83 -1.62 -6.17
CA THR A 95 2.22 -2.91 -6.57
C THR A 95 1.51 -2.83 -7.91
N ASP A 96 0.77 -1.75 -8.16
CA ASP A 96 0.05 -1.54 -9.43
C ASP A 96 0.98 -1.25 -10.60
N ASP A 97 2.15 -0.65 -10.35
CA ASP A 97 3.20 -0.49 -11.36
C ASP A 97 3.61 -1.84 -11.94
N VAL A 98 3.93 -2.80 -11.06
CA VAL A 98 4.34 -4.15 -11.46
C VAL A 98 3.15 -4.94 -11.98
N ALA A 99 2.08 -5.07 -11.19
CA ALA A 99 0.95 -5.95 -11.51
C ALA A 99 0.20 -5.52 -12.78
N ASN A 100 -0.12 -4.23 -12.88
CA ASN A 100 -1.00 -3.70 -13.92
C ASN A 100 -0.21 -3.05 -15.05
N THR A 101 0.68 -2.11 -14.75
CA THR A 101 1.35 -1.30 -15.78
C THR A 101 2.42 -2.11 -16.52
N TYR A 102 3.21 -2.93 -15.83
CA TYR A 102 4.27 -3.71 -16.46
C TYR A 102 3.76 -5.04 -17.04
N PHE A 103 3.10 -5.88 -16.22
CA PHE A 103 2.76 -7.25 -16.63
C PHE A 103 1.41 -7.39 -17.32
N THR A 104 0.46 -6.49 -17.09
CA THR A 104 -0.90 -6.60 -17.67
C THR A 104 -1.07 -5.74 -18.92
N THR A 105 -0.35 -4.64 -19.04
CA THR A 105 -0.33 -3.82 -20.26
C THR A 105 1.01 -3.97 -21.00
N PRO A 106 1.04 -3.75 -22.32
CA PRO A 106 2.29 -3.84 -23.07
C PRO A 106 3.17 -2.59 -22.97
N PHE A 107 2.72 -1.53 -22.27
CA PHE A 107 3.36 -0.22 -22.38
C PHE A 107 4.79 -0.20 -21.83
N ARG A 108 5.04 -0.79 -20.66
CA ARG A 108 6.36 -0.75 -20.03
C ARG A 108 7.22 -1.97 -20.31
N SER A 109 6.62 -3.14 -20.49
CA SER A 109 7.35 -4.37 -20.78
C SER A 109 8.05 -4.40 -22.16
N VAL A 110 7.67 -3.50 -23.07
CA VAL A 110 8.37 -3.32 -24.37
C VAL A 110 9.49 -2.29 -24.29
N GLU A 111 9.49 -1.42 -23.28
CA GLU A 111 10.48 -0.34 -23.10
C GLU A 111 11.60 -0.74 -22.12
N TYR A 112 11.25 -1.55 -21.11
CA TYR A 112 12.12 -1.88 -19.99
C TYR A 112 12.15 -3.39 -19.74
N ASP A 113 13.32 -3.92 -19.42
CA ASP A 113 13.41 -5.19 -18.71
C ASP A 113 13.03 -4.99 -17.22
N ILE A 114 12.83 -6.09 -16.48
CA ILE A 114 12.41 -6.01 -15.07
C ILE A 114 13.39 -5.19 -14.21
N PRO A 115 14.73 -5.41 -14.28
CA PRO A 115 15.65 -4.60 -13.48
C PRO A 115 15.57 -3.10 -13.79
N SER A 116 15.54 -2.71 -15.04
CA SER A 116 15.47 -1.30 -15.45
C SER A 116 14.14 -0.65 -15.05
N TYR A 117 13.04 -1.42 -15.10
CA TYR A 117 11.75 -0.93 -14.64
C TYR A 117 11.72 -0.74 -13.11
N VAL A 118 12.32 -1.66 -12.37
CA VAL A 118 12.45 -1.53 -10.92
C VAL A 118 13.27 -0.28 -10.55
N GLU A 119 14.37 0.02 -11.26
CA GLU A 119 15.14 1.25 -11.01
C GLU A 119 14.31 2.52 -11.29
N LEU A 120 13.44 2.53 -12.31
CA LEU A 120 12.50 3.63 -12.54
C LEU A 120 11.58 3.83 -11.33
N LEU A 121 11.01 2.74 -10.80
CA LEU A 121 10.12 2.80 -9.64
C LEU A 121 10.83 3.26 -8.37
N VAL A 122 12.06 2.78 -8.13
CA VAL A 122 12.88 3.16 -6.97
C VAL A 122 13.22 4.66 -7.04
N SER A 123 13.59 5.16 -8.22
CA SER A 123 13.85 6.60 -8.42
C SER A 123 12.61 7.45 -8.15
N GLY A 124 11.42 7.00 -8.61
CA GLY A 124 10.16 7.66 -8.32
C GLY A 124 9.80 7.65 -6.83
N ALA A 125 10.07 6.52 -6.16
CA ALA A 125 9.86 6.39 -4.72
C ALA A 125 10.77 7.32 -3.92
N GLU A 126 12.05 7.41 -4.28
CA GLU A 126 13.00 8.32 -3.64
C GLU A 126 12.57 9.78 -3.80
N GLU A 127 12.21 10.19 -5.01
CA GLU A 127 11.71 11.54 -5.29
C GLU A 127 10.48 11.87 -4.44
N PHE A 128 9.53 10.93 -4.36
CA PHE A 128 8.32 11.10 -3.55
C PHE A 128 8.65 11.23 -2.06
N LEU A 129 9.52 10.38 -1.50
CA LEU A 129 9.94 10.45 -0.11
C LEU A 129 10.62 11.80 0.23
N ARG A 130 11.46 12.31 -0.67
CA ARG A 130 12.07 13.63 -0.52
C ARG A 130 11.04 14.75 -0.52
N LYS A 131 10.02 14.67 -1.38
CA LYS A 131 8.90 15.63 -1.43
C LYS A 131 8.07 15.60 -0.14
N VAL A 132 7.81 14.41 0.43
CA VAL A 132 7.10 14.24 1.71
C VAL A 132 7.93 14.79 2.87
N SER A 133 9.23 14.47 2.91
CA SER A 133 10.18 14.99 3.91
C SER A 133 10.25 16.52 3.91
N ALA A 134 10.34 17.13 2.71
CA ALA A 134 10.38 18.59 2.54
C ALA A 134 9.09 19.28 3.05
N ARG A 135 7.98 18.56 3.17
CA ARG A 135 6.70 19.05 3.72
C ARG A 135 6.57 18.88 5.24
N GLY A 136 7.63 18.42 5.90
CA GLY A 136 7.72 18.36 7.35
C GLY A 136 7.57 16.96 7.95
N ALA A 137 7.38 15.92 7.16
CA ALA A 137 7.36 14.56 7.69
C ALA A 137 8.68 14.23 8.39
N ARG A 138 8.58 13.58 9.57
CA ARG A 138 9.76 13.11 10.34
C ARG A 138 9.82 11.61 10.47
N LYS A 139 8.68 10.94 10.31
CA LYS A 139 8.57 9.48 10.40
C LYS A 139 7.72 8.96 9.25
N ILE A 140 8.30 8.09 8.44
CA ILE A 140 7.62 7.44 7.31
C ILE A 140 7.74 5.93 7.44
N GLY A 141 6.59 5.24 7.48
CA GLY A 141 6.51 3.81 7.25
C GLY A 141 6.32 3.56 5.74
N PHE A 142 7.32 2.98 5.09
CA PHE A 142 7.23 2.61 3.67
C PHE A 142 6.87 1.13 3.54
N VAL A 143 5.66 0.86 3.07
CA VAL A 143 5.17 -0.51 2.89
C VAL A 143 5.80 -1.11 1.64
N GLY A 144 6.50 -2.22 1.79
CA GLY A 144 7.08 -2.97 0.69
C GLY A 144 6.03 -3.61 -0.22
N MET A 145 6.47 -4.14 -1.34
CA MET A 145 5.62 -4.85 -2.29
C MET A 145 5.30 -6.25 -1.76
N PRO A 146 4.03 -6.69 -1.79
CA PRO A 146 3.64 -8.05 -1.42
C PRO A 146 4.10 -9.08 -2.48
N PRO A 147 3.92 -10.40 -2.25
CA PRO A 147 4.15 -11.43 -3.26
C PRO A 147 3.09 -11.34 -4.37
N VAL A 148 3.29 -10.37 -5.27
CA VAL A 148 2.34 -9.94 -6.31
C VAL A 148 1.88 -11.09 -7.18
N GLY A 149 2.79 -12.01 -7.56
CA GLY A 149 2.45 -13.16 -8.40
C GLY A 149 1.52 -14.17 -7.73
N CYS A 150 1.31 -14.06 -6.43
CA CYS A 150 0.50 -14.98 -5.64
C CYS A 150 -0.90 -14.45 -5.31
N VAL A 151 -1.19 -13.17 -5.55
CA VAL A 151 -2.55 -12.64 -5.32
C VAL A 151 -3.55 -13.23 -6.33
N PRO A 152 -4.83 -13.35 -6.00
CA PRO A 152 -5.81 -14.11 -6.81
C PRO A 152 -5.87 -13.67 -8.27
N SER A 153 -5.83 -12.35 -8.57
CA SER A 153 -5.84 -11.84 -9.95
C SER A 153 -4.61 -12.29 -10.74
N GLN A 154 -3.43 -12.25 -10.12
CA GLN A 154 -2.19 -12.57 -10.82
C GLN A 154 -2.02 -14.08 -11.03
N ARG A 155 -2.56 -14.90 -10.13
CA ARG A 155 -2.73 -16.33 -10.33
C ARG A 155 -3.64 -16.63 -11.53
N THR A 156 -4.72 -15.86 -11.71
CA THR A 156 -5.63 -15.98 -12.85
C THR A 156 -4.94 -15.57 -14.16
N LEU A 157 -4.21 -14.45 -14.16
CA LEU A 157 -3.62 -13.89 -15.38
C LEU A 157 -2.33 -14.58 -15.82
N GLY A 158 -1.51 -15.06 -14.87
CA GLY A 158 -0.18 -15.60 -15.16
C GLY A 158 0.07 -17.03 -14.66
N GLY A 159 -0.76 -17.57 -13.76
CA GLY A 159 -0.56 -18.85 -13.08
C GLY A 159 -1.00 -20.09 -13.85
N GLY A 160 -1.45 -19.95 -15.10
CA GLY A 160 -1.95 -21.04 -15.94
C GLY A 160 -3.21 -21.70 -15.38
N LEU A 161 -3.51 -22.91 -15.88
CA LEU A 161 -4.73 -23.65 -15.46
C LEU A 161 -4.72 -24.03 -13.97
N ALA A 162 -3.53 -24.23 -13.39
CA ALA A 162 -3.38 -24.55 -11.97
C ALA A 162 -3.51 -23.32 -11.06
N ARG A 163 -3.57 -22.11 -11.62
CA ARG A 163 -3.54 -20.85 -10.87
C ARG A 163 -2.39 -20.81 -9.85
N ALA A 164 -1.20 -21.28 -10.28
CA ALA A 164 0.01 -21.22 -9.46
C ALA A 164 0.42 -19.75 -9.24
N CYS A 165 1.28 -19.47 -8.27
CA CYS A 165 1.95 -18.18 -8.17
C CYS A 165 2.78 -17.94 -9.45
N GLU A 166 2.74 -16.73 -9.99
CA GLU A 166 3.53 -16.37 -11.17
C GLU A 166 4.93 -15.90 -10.72
N PRO A 167 6.00 -16.65 -11.03
CA PRO A 167 7.31 -16.44 -10.42
C PRO A 167 7.96 -15.12 -10.84
N LYS A 168 7.84 -14.69 -12.10
CA LYS A 168 8.47 -13.44 -12.57
C LYS A 168 7.93 -12.18 -11.87
N ARG A 169 6.66 -12.20 -11.51
CA ARG A 169 6.04 -11.10 -10.74
C ARG A 169 6.56 -11.06 -9.31
N ASN A 170 6.78 -12.23 -8.71
CA ASN A 170 7.40 -12.32 -7.38
C ASN A 170 8.88 -11.95 -7.42
N GLU A 171 9.63 -12.34 -8.45
CA GLU A 171 11.02 -11.91 -8.67
C GLU A 171 11.11 -10.38 -8.79
N ALA A 172 10.20 -9.75 -9.54
CA ALA A 172 10.13 -8.30 -9.66
C ALA A 172 9.83 -7.62 -8.30
N ALA A 173 8.87 -8.17 -7.53
CA ALA A 173 8.54 -7.67 -6.20
C ALA A 173 9.71 -7.79 -5.21
N GLN A 174 10.41 -8.92 -5.22
CA GLN A 174 11.59 -9.13 -4.36
C GLN A 174 12.75 -8.20 -4.74
N LEU A 175 13.01 -8.04 -6.04
CA LEU A 175 14.04 -7.12 -6.51
C LEU A 175 13.70 -5.68 -6.12
N TYR A 176 12.44 -5.25 -6.33
CA TYR A 176 11.97 -3.94 -5.89
C TYR A 176 12.17 -3.74 -4.39
N ASN A 177 11.74 -4.68 -3.55
CA ASN A 177 11.89 -4.59 -2.10
C ASN A 177 13.36 -4.47 -1.68
N ALA A 178 14.26 -5.22 -2.31
CA ALA A 178 15.69 -5.13 -2.03
C ALA A 178 16.25 -3.73 -2.39
N ARG A 179 15.92 -3.21 -3.57
CA ARG A 179 16.37 -1.88 -4.02
C ARG A 179 15.78 -0.74 -3.19
N ILE A 180 14.50 -0.84 -2.79
CA ILE A 180 13.88 0.13 -1.88
C ILE A 180 14.60 0.15 -0.51
N GLN A 181 14.95 -1.01 0.03
CA GLN A 181 15.69 -1.07 1.30
C GLN A 181 17.09 -0.43 1.19
N GLU A 182 17.81 -0.67 0.08
CA GLU A 182 19.10 -0.02 -0.20
C GLU A 182 18.92 1.51 -0.30
N MET A 183 17.91 1.99 -1.03
CA MET A 183 17.60 3.41 -1.18
C MET A 183 17.23 4.05 0.16
N ILE A 184 16.36 3.41 0.96
CA ILE A 184 15.98 3.90 2.31
C ILE A 184 17.21 3.99 3.23
N ALA A 185 18.09 2.98 3.20
CA ALA A 185 19.33 3.02 3.98
C ALA A 185 20.22 4.20 3.57
N GLY A 186 20.30 4.48 2.28
CA GLY A 186 21.02 5.65 1.73
C GLY A 186 20.40 6.96 2.22
N LEU A 187 19.09 7.13 2.11
CA LEU A 187 18.39 8.33 2.59
C LEU A 187 18.58 8.56 4.10
N ASN A 188 18.42 7.51 4.91
CA ASN A 188 18.58 7.62 6.37
C ASN A 188 20.04 7.95 6.79
N ALA A 189 21.02 7.65 5.95
CA ALA A 189 22.43 7.99 6.18
C ALA A 189 22.85 9.36 5.61
N GLU A 190 22.00 9.99 4.79
CA GLU A 190 22.31 11.24 4.10
C GLU A 190 22.31 12.43 5.07
N ALA A 191 23.40 13.18 5.09
CA ALA A 191 23.49 14.39 5.89
C ALA A 191 22.47 15.44 5.42
N GLY A 192 21.60 15.89 6.34
CA GLY A 192 20.54 16.85 6.05
C GLY A 192 19.19 16.26 5.70
N PHE A 193 19.09 14.96 5.46
CA PHE A 193 17.79 14.28 5.42
C PHE A 193 17.31 13.99 6.84
N THR A 194 16.26 14.68 7.28
CA THR A 194 15.83 14.71 8.69
C THR A 194 14.66 13.80 8.99
N THR A 195 14.25 12.98 8.04
CA THR A 195 13.11 12.05 8.13
C THR A 195 13.62 10.64 8.33
N LEU A 196 13.10 9.96 9.34
CA LEU A 196 13.32 8.52 9.50
C LEU A 196 12.36 7.77 8.58
N VAL A 197 12.87 7.00 7.63
CA VAL A 197 12.09 6.09 6.79
C VAL A 197 12.33 4.66 7.24
N VAL A 198 11.25 3.93 7.52
CA VAL A 198 11.30 2.52 7.93
C VAL A 198 10.62 1.66 6.88
N PHE A 199 11.34 0.68 6.33
CA PHE A 199 10.75 -0.31 5.43
C PHE A 199 9.89 -1.30 6.21
N LEU A 200 8.63 -1.48 5.80
CA LEU A 200 7.66 -2.38 6.39
C LEU A 200 7.48 -3.60 5.48
N ASP A 201 8.03 -4.74 5.87
CA ASP A 201 8.03 -5.97 5.07
C ASP A 201 6.68 -6.69 5.09
N ILE A 202 5.80 -6.33 4.15
CA ILE A 202 4.52 -7.03 3.94
C ILE A 202 4.70 -8.33 3.15
N TYR A 203 5.81 -8.48 2.40
CA TYR A 203 6.04 -9.68 1.58
C TYR A 203 6.05 -10.93 2.45
N ARG A 204 6.89 -10.93 3.49
CA ARG A 204 7.10 -12.07 4.37
C ARG A 204 5.80 -12.52 5.06
N ILE A 205 5.08 -11.60 5.67
CA ILE A 205 3.87 -11.98 6.43
C ILE A 205 2.74 -12.44 5.52
N LEU A 206 2.54 -11.81 4.35
CA LEU A 206 1.48 -12.22 3.42
C LEU A 206 1.81 -13.56 2.76
N ASP A 207 3.09 -13.81 2.44
CA ASP A 207 3.56 -15.10 1.94
C ASP A 207 3.31 -16.22 2.97
N ASP A 208 3.62 -15.96 4.24
CA ASP A 208 3.36 -16.89 5.35
C ASP A 208 1.86 -17.18 5.54
N LEU A 209 0.99 -16.18 5.40
CA LEU A 209 -0.46 -16.34 5.43
C LEU A 209 -0.98 -17.21 4.27
N MET A 210 -0.36 -17.12 3.10
CA MET A 210 -0.74 -17.94 1.95
C MET A 210 -0.22 -19.37 2.04
N GLU A 211 1.03 -19.56 2.46
CA GLU A 211 1.66 -20.87 2.53
C GLU A 211 1.22 -21.69 3.74
N ARG A 212 0.96 -21.03 4.86
CA ARG A 212 0.64 -21.65 6.17
C ARG A 212 -0.64 -21.11 6.77
N GLY A 213 -1.65 -20.85 5.92
CA GLY A 213 -2.94 -20.26 6.31
C GLY A 213 -3.62 -21.00 7.46
N ASP A 214 -3.49 -22.32 7.53
CA ASP A 214 -4.01 -23.18 8.61
C ASP A 214 -3.52 -22.74 9.99
N ARG A 215 -2.27 -22.30 10.13
CA ARG A 215 -1.71 -21.78 11.39
C ARG A 215 -2.39 -20.51 11.89
N TYR A 216 -2.95 -19.76 10.96
CA TYR A 216 -3.69 -18.52 11.21
C TYR A 216 -5.19 -18.71 11.18
N GLY A 217 -5.66 -19.96 10.95
CA GLY A 217 -7.07 -20.32 10.89
C GLY A 217 -7.75 -19.92 9.58
N PHE A 218 -7.00 -19.84 8.48
CA PHE A 218 -7.52 -19.69 7.12
C PHE A 218 -7.55 -21.05 6.43
N SER A 219 -8.66 -21.35 5.75
CA SER A 219 -8.82 -22.55 4.91
C SER A 219 -8.73 -22.24 3.41
N GLU A 220 -8.85 -20.97 3.02
CA GLU A 220 -8.72 -20.53 1.64
C GLU A 220 -7.69 -19.40 1.55
N THR A 221 -6.60 -19.65 0.80
CA THR A 221 -5.45 -18.74 0.70
C THR A 221 -5.16 -18.28 -0.73
N THR A 222 -5.94 -18.76 -1.71
CA THR A 222 -5.64 -18.57 -3.15
C THR A 222 -6.73 -17.86 -3.93
N ARG A 223 -7.93 -17.75 -3.33
CA ARG A 223 -9.12 -17.17 -3.95
C ARG A 223 -9.66 -16.02 -3.13
N GLY A 224 -10.32 -15.08 -3.80
CA GLY A 224 -11.09 -14.04 -3.13
C GLY A 224 -12.42 -14.58 -2.59
N CYS A 225 -12.84 -14.05 -1.44
CA CYS A 225 -14.17 -14.30 -0.88
C CYS A 225 -15.28 -13.66 -1.75
N CYS A 226 -14.99 -12.51 -2.33
CA CYS A 226 -15.83 -11.80 -3.30
C CYS A 226 -15.23 -11.95 -4.69
N GLY A 227 -15.88 -12.73 -5.56
CA GLY A 227 -15.39 -13.03 -6.90
C GLY A 227 -16.01 -14.30 -7.44
N THR A 228 -15.41 -14.84 -8.51
CA THR A 228 -15.89 -16.08 -9.12
C THR A 228 -15.30 -17.33 -8.49
N GLY A 229 -14.24 -17.18 -7.69
CA GLY A 229 -13.45 -18.29 -7.13
C GLY A 229 -12.53 -18.98 -8.16
N THR A 230 -12.62 -18.63 -9.43
CA THR A 230 -11.82 -19.21 -10.51
C THR A 230 -11.20 -18.12 -11.37
N ILE A 231 -12.00 -17.17 -11.86
CA ILE A 231 -11.52 -16.01 -12.61
C ILE A 231 -11.59 -14.80 -11.67
N GLU A 232 -10.43 -14.42 -11.16
CA GLU A 232 -10.28 -13.33 -10.21
C GLU A 232 -9.64 -12.14 -10.92
N VAL A 233 -10.46 -11.18 -11.33
CA VAL A 233 -10.00 -9.93 -11.95
C VAL A 233 -10.67 -8.73 -11.31
N THR A 234 -10.02 -7.59 -11.35
CA THR A 234 -10.54 -6.33 -10.81
C THR A 234 -11.92 -6.02 -11.39
N GLY A 235 -12.86 -5.62 -10.54
CA GLY A 235 -14.22 -5.27 -10.94
C GLY A 235 -15.23 -6.42 -10.90
N LEU A 236 -14.82 -7.66 -10.71
CA LEU A 236 -15.73 -8.77 -10.55
C LEU A 236 -16.34 -8.87 -9.14
N CYS A 237 -15.77 -8.18 -8.14
CA CYS A 237 -16.39 -8.08 -6.82
C CYS A 237 -17.51 -7.01 -6.83
N ASP A 238 -18.63 -7.39 -7.42
CA ASP A 238 -19.86 -6.57 -7.47
C ASP A 238 -21.04 -7.48 -7.10
N SER A 239 -21.73 -7.15 -6.01
CA SER A 239 -22.85 -7.94 -5.46
C SER A 239 -24.00 -8.14 -6.44
N ARG A 240 -24.03 -7.38 -7.56
CA ARG A 240 -25.01 -7.58 -8.65
C ARG A 240 -24.68 -8.77 -9.53
N PHE A 241 -23.44 -9.22 -9.56
CA PHE A 241 -22.95 -10.25 -10.49
C PHE A 241 -22.33 -11.47 -9.81
N VAL A 242 -21.81 -11.31 -8.60
CA VAL A 242 -21.14 -12.39 -7.86
C VAL A 242 -21.62 -12.46 -6.42
N SER A 243 -21.60 -13.67 -5.84
CA SER A 243 -21.82 -13.87 -4.43
C SER A 243 -20.55 -13.61 -3.63
N VAL A 244 -20.71 -13.17 -2.40
CA VAL A 244 -19.65 -13.18 -1.39
C VAL A 244 -19.68 -14.57 -0.72
N CYS A 245 -18.52 -15.09 -0.33
CA CYS A 245 -18.40 -16.35 0.38
C CYS A 245 -19.19 -16.35 1.71
N ASP A 246 -19.58 -17.52 2.19
CA ASP A 246 -20.37 -17.66 3.42
C ASP A 246 -19.59 -17.24 4.68
N ASP A 247 -18.27 -17.48 4.70
CA ASP A 247 -17.38 -17.11 5.82
C ASP A 247 -16.11 -16.41 5.35
N VAL A 248 -16.15 -15.09 5.41
CA VAL A 248 -15.01 -14.23 5.05
C VAL A 248 -13.79 -14.46 5.96
N CYS A 249 -13.99 -14.94 7.18
CA CYS A 249 -12.91 -15.18 8.13
C CYS A 249 -12.04 -16.39 7.77
N GLN A 250 -12.51 -17.26 6.87
CA GLN A 250 -11.75 -18.40 6.36
C GLN A 250 -10.84 -18.04 5.19
N HIS A 251 -10.95 -16.84 4.62
CA HIS A 251 -10.22 -16.42 3.44
C HIS A 251 -9.09 -15.44 3.80
N VAL A 252 -7.91 -15.63 3.19
CA VAL A 252 -6.83 -14.62 3.24
C VAL A 252 -7.22 -13.40 2.42
N PHE A 253 -7.80 -13.58 1.24
CA PHE A 253 -8.19 -12.50 0.33
C PHE A 253 -9.69 -12.24 0.35
N PHE A 254 -10.06 -10.95 0.38
CA PHE A 254 -11.45 -10.53 0.22
C PHE A 254 -11.86 -10.52 -1.26
N ASP A 255 -11.04 -9.92 -2.11
CA ASP A 255 -11.27 -9.83 -3.55
C ASP A 255 -10.05 -10.35 -4.35
N SER A 256 -9.92 -9.92 -5.58
CA SER A 256 -8.83 -10.34 -6.47
C SER A 256 -7.43 -9.82 -6.08
N TYR A 257 -7.33 -8.87 -5.13
CA TYR A 257 -6.09 -8.24 -4.69
C TYR A 257 -5.96 -8.09 -3.18
N HIS A 258 -7.05 -7.71 -2.52
CA HIS A 258 -6.99 -7.21 -1.16
C HIS A 258 -7.19 -8.33 -0.13
N PRO A 259 -6.34 -8.39 0.90
CA PRO A 259 -6.58 -9.22 2.07
C PRO A 259 -7.92 -8.92 2.75
N THR A 260 -8.47 -9.90 3.46
CA THR A 260 -9.64 -9.71 4.33
C THR A 260 -9.29 -8.84 5.54
N ASP A 261 -10.30 -8.30 6.22
CA ASP A 261 -10.13 -7.56 7.47
C ASP A 261 -9.31 -8.36 8.50
N ARG A 262 -9.62 -9.66 8.64
CA ARG A 262 -8.87 -10.56 9.53
C ARG A 262 -7.40 -10.69 9.13
N ALA A 263 -7.11 -10.86 7.85
CA ALA A 263 -5.74 -10.94 7.35
C ALA A 263 -5.00 -9.61 7.56
N TYR A 264 -5.63 -8.47 7.32
CA TYR A 264 -5.04 -7.16 7.60
C TYR A 264 -4.71 -6.95 9.08
N ARG A 265 -5.55 -7.42 10.01
CA ARG A 265 -5.24 -7.35 11.46
C ARG A 265 -3.98 -8.13 11.82
N ILE A 266 -3.78 -9.30 11.22
CA ILE A 266 -2.58 -10.10 11.43
C ILE A 266 -1.35 -9.39 10.84
N ILE A 267 -1.46 -8.87 9.62
CA ILE A 267 -0.39 -8.12 8.95
C ILE A 267 0.00 -6.89 9.78
N VAL A 268 -0.96 -6.09 10.23
CA VAL A 268 -0.69 -4.89 11.02
C VAL A 268 -0.08 -5.25 12.37
N LYS A 269 -0.58 -6.30 13.02
CA LYS A 269 0.04 -6.78 14.26
C LYS A 269 1.49 -7.18 14.05
N ASP A 270 1.80 -7.93 13.00
CA ASP A 270 3.19 -8.32 12.67
C ASP A 270 4.07 -7.09 12.42
N MET A 271 3.55 -6.07 11.71
CA MET A 271 4.26 -4.81 11.50
C MET A 271 4.57 -4.08 12.82
N PHE A 272 3.61 -4.03 13.74
CA PHE A 272 3.82 -3.41 15.05
C PHE A 272 4.82 -4.20 15.90
N ASP A 273 4.73 -5.51 15.90
CA ASP A 273 5.65 -6.37 16.67
C ASP A 273 7.11 -6.21 16.18
N ASN A 274 7.32 -6.00 14.87
CA ASN A 274 8.67 -5.91 14.28
C ASN A 274 9.21 -4.47 14.18
N TYR A 275 8.36 -3.48 13.96
CA TYR A 275 8.80 -2.11 13.61
C TYR A 275 8.26 -1.04 14.57
N GLY A 276 7.34 -1.37 15.46
CA GLY A 276 6.70 -0.41 16.36
C GLY A 276 7.68 0.38 17.21
N GLN A 277 8.70 -0.28 17.79
CA GLN A 277 9.71 0.38 18.62
C GLN A 277 10.57 1.41 17.88
N VAL A 278 10.66 1.31 16.56
CA VAL A 278 11.45 2.24 15.74
C VAL A 278 10.58 3.42 15.27
N LEU A 279 9.28 3.18 15.06
CA LEU A 279 8.34 4.19 14.56
C LEU A 279 7.70 5.02 15.68
N PHE A 280 7.58 4.49 16.89
CA PHE A 280 6.90 5.08 18.04
C PHE A 280 7.79 5.12 19.26
#